data_19371334f4e8eb070462d66a7368a246
#
_entry.id   19371334f4e8eb070462d66a7368a246
#
_cell.length_a   1.000
_cell.length_b   1.000
_cell.length_c   1.000
_cell.angle_alpha   90.00
_cell.angle_beta   90.00
_cell.angle_gamma   90.00
#
_symmetry.space_group_name_H-M   'P 1'
#
loop_
_entity.id
_entity.type
_entity.pdbx_description
1 polymer ?
#
loop_
_entity_poly.entity_id
_entity_poly.type
_entity_poly.pdbx_seq_one_letter_code
_entity_poly.pdbx_strand_id
1 'polypeptide(L)'
;MIGDVGWKLAVYVVEQNRLGNNPTFYPSQRTLSPDAPLGSVGLDAAVEMFPESVPERLDRALINLAAVTSYLGQSIKISTERVNPLLLAKNGAEVVFIIQQFEQEGYTKGNTTSLPTEVSFTAKGLNRVADLRRGLFGPLNKQVFVAMSFDKSLDAAWTDGLKLGIEDCGYVALRVDAKEHNEKICDVIVAEIRKSKFLVADFSLHRNGVYFEAGMMMGLGRPVIFTCRKEDLPNAHFDTRQYNHIEWETPAELHERLKRRIQATIAP
;
A
#
# COMPACT_ATOMS: atom_id res chain seq x y z
N MET A 1 -9.04 -20.57 -19.72
CA MET A 1 -9.10 -19.44 -18.77
C MET A 1 -7.83 -19.22 -17.94
N ILE A 2 -7.01 -20.23 -17.63
CA ILE A 2 -5.77 -20.05 -16.84
C ILE A 2 -4.65 -19.35 -17.65
N GLY A 3 -4.61 -19.46 -18.97
CA GLY A 3 -3.54 -18.93 -19.81
C GLY A 3 -3.46 -17.39 -19.86
N ASP A 4 -4.57 -16.68 -19.72
CA ASP A 4 -4.59 -15.20 -19.86
C ASP A 4 -4.40 -14.46 -18.52
N VAL A 5 -4.50 -15.16 -17.41
CA VAL A 5 -4.32 -14.61 -16.04
C VAL A 5 -3.02 -15.06 -15.39
N GLY A 6 -2.42 -16.15 -15.85
CA GLY A 6 -1.23 -16.74 -15.21
C GLY A 6 -0.03 -15.79 -15.13
N TRP A 7 0.16 -14.94 -16.13
CA TRP A 7 1.24 -13.95 -16.12
C TRP A 7 1.03 -12.83 -15.10
N LYS A 8 -0.23 -12.42 -14.82
CA LYS A 8 -0.54 -11.46 -13.78
C LYS A 8 -0.25 -12.02 -12.39
N LEU A 9 -0.57 -13.31 -12.18
CA LEU A 9 -0.20 -14.02 -10.95
C LEU A 9 1.32 -14.10 -10.77
N ALA A 10 2.07 -14.34 -11.84
CA ALA A 10 3.54 -14.33 -11.78
C ALA A 10 4.08 -12.96 -11.39
N VAL A 11 3.47 -11.86 -11.85
CA VAL A 11 3.81 -10.49 -11.41
C VAL A 11 3.56 -10.35 -9.91
N TYR A 12 2.38 -10.75 -9.43
CA TYR A 12 2.04 -10.71 -8.02
C TYR A 12 3.08 -11.45 -7.16
N VAL A 13 3.46 -12.67 -7.55
CA VAL A 13 4.49 -13.45 -6.84
C VAL A 13 5.84 -12.73 -6.79
N VAL A 14 6.30 -12.17 -7.92
CA VAL A 14 7.57 -11.42 -7.98
C VAL A 14 7.54 -10.23 -7.01
N GLU A 15 6.44 -9.49 -6.97
CA GLU A 15 6.31 -8.33 -6.09
C GLU A 15 6.21 -8.73 -4.62
N GLN A 16 5.47 -9.79 -4.27
CA GLN A 16 5.40 -10.29 -2.91
C GLN A 16 6.76 -10.81 -2.42
N ASN A 17 7.46 -11.59 -3.24
CA ASN A 17 8.79 -12.08 -2.89
C ASN A 17 9.79 -10.93 -2.65
N ARG A 18 9.70 -9.84 -3.44
CA ARG A 18 10.50 -8.63 -3.22
C ARG A 18 10.22 -7.98 -1.86
N LEU A 19 9.00 -8.10 -1.37
CA LEU A 19 8.59 -7.59 -0.05
C LEU A 19 8.93 -8.57 1.10
N GLY A 20 9.53 -9.72 0.78
CA GLY A 20 9.84 -10.77 1.76
C GLY A 20 8.64 -11.65 2.09
N ASN A 21 7.53 -11.53 1.37
CA ASN A 21 6.35 -12.34 1.55
C ASN A 21 6.41 -13.60 0.69
N ASN A 22 5.87 -14.70 1.21
CA ASN A 22 5.72 -15.95 0.47
C ASN A 22 4.22 -16.28 0.36
N PRO A 23 3.51 -15.83 -0.70
CA PRO A 23 2.06 -15.93 -0.77
C PRO A 23 1.58 -17.38 -0.92
N THR A 24 0.53 -17.72 -0.20
CA THR A 24 -0.22 -18.96 -0.37
C THR A 24 -1.50 -18.67 -1.12
N PHE A 25 -1.76 -19.37 -2.23
CA PHE A 25 -2.91 -19.12 -3.08
C PHE A 25 -4.10 -20.02 -2.76
N TYR A 26 -5.28 -19.43 -2.78
CA TYR A 26 -6.58 -20.09 -2.68
C TYR A 26 -7.40 -19.83 -3.94
N PRO A 27 -8.35 -20.69 -4.30
CA PRO A 27 -9.14 -20.53 -5.53
C PRO A 27 -9.85 -19.17 -5.64
N SER A 28 -10.34 -18.64 -4.52
CA SER A 28 -10.98 -17.33 -4.45
C SER A 28 -10.80 -16.70 -3.07
N GLN A 29 -10.78 -15.37 -3.02
CA GLN A 29 -10.75 -14.61 -1.76
C GLN A 29 -11.97 -14.92 -0.88
N ARG A 30 -13.12 -15.20 -1.49
CA ARG A 30 -14.35 -15.55 -0.77
C ARG A 30 -14.30 -16.93 -0.08
N THR A 31 -13.41 -17.81 -0.53
CA THR A 31 -13.22 -19.15 0.02
C THR A 31 -12.07 -19.21 1.02
N LEU A 32 -11.44 -18.08 1.31
CA LEU A 32 -10.35 -17.98 2.27
C LEU A 32 -10.90 -18.19 3.69
N SER A 33 -10.35 -19.18 4.40
CA SER A 33 -10.70 -19.41 5.80
C SER A 33 -10.21 -18.26 6.68
N PRO A 34 -10.93 -17.88 7.75
CA PRO A 34 -10.42 -16.96 8.78
C PRO A 34 -9.10 -17.43 9.41
N ASP A 35 -8.86 -18.75 9.46
CA ASP A 35 -7.65 -19.37 10.01
C ASP A 35 -6.56 -19.60 8.94
N ALA A 36 -6.70 -19.02 7.75
CA ALA A 36 -5.71 -19.17 6.69
C ALA A 36 -4.36 -18.56 7.12
N PRO A 37 -3.22 -19.19 6.74
CA PRO A 37 -1.91 -18.66 7.07
C PRO A 37 -1.71 -17.20 6.63
N LEU A 38 -0.90 -16.46 7.38
CA LEU A 38 -0.55 -15.08 7.01
C LEU A 38 0.05 -15.04 5.59
N GLY A 39 -0.40 -14.10 4.77
CA GLY A 39 -0.01 -14.01 3.36
C GLY A 39 -0.86 -14.86 2.40
N SER A 40 -1.93 -15.49 2.90
CA SER A 40 -2.90 -16.18 2.05
C SER A 40 -3.71 -15.19 1.21
N VAL A 41 -3.93 -15.52 -0.06
CA VAL A 41 -4.65 -14.66 -1.01
C VAL A 41 -5.46 -15.50 -1.99
N GLY A 42 -6.67 -15.04 -2.35
CA GLY A 42 -7.44 -15.61 -3.44
C GLY A 42 -6.82 -15.28 -4.79
N LEU A 43 -6.89 -16.21 -5.75
CA LEU A 43 -6.38 -16.00 -7.11
C LEU A 43 -7.08 -14.82 -7.80
N ASP A 44 -8.38 -14.64 -7.56
CA ASP A 44 -9.16 -13.50 -8.03
C ASP A 44 -8.61 -12.17 -7.49
N ALA A 45 -8.44 -12.06 -6.19
CA ALA A 45 -7.89 -10.86 -5.57
C ALA A 45 -6.45 -10.56 -6.01
N ALA A 46 -5.59 -11.58 -6.15
CA ALA A 46 -4.22 -11.41 -6.64
C ALA A 46 -4.18 -10.87 -8.08
N VAL A 47 -5.12 -11.27 -8.93
CA VAL A 47 -5.23 -10.78 -10.31
C VAL A 47 -5.75 -9.34 -10.36
N GLU A 48 -6.71 -8.99 -9.50
CA GLU A 48 -7.25 -7.63 -9.38
C GLU A 48 -6.19 -6.60 -8.91
N MET A 49 -5.14 -7.07 -8.24
CA MET A 49 -4.00 -6.22 -7.85
C MET A 49 -3.06 -5.86 -9.00
N PHE A 50 -3.27 -6.40 -10.19
CA PHE A 50 -2.50 -6.00 -11.36
C PHE A 50 -2.87 -4.57 -11.78
N PRO A 51 -1.90 -3.69 -12.10
CA PRO A 51 -2.19 -2.29 -12.41
C PRO A 51 -3.03 -2.16 -13.67
N GLU A 52 -4.12 -1.39 -13.59
CA GLU A 52 -5.00 -1.11 -14.72
C GLU A 52 -4.47 0.01 -15.61
N SER A 53 -3.73 0.96 -15.03
CA SER A 53 -3.20 2.11 -15.75
C SER A 53 -1.77 1.90 -16.24
N VAL A 54 -1.44 2.46 -17.41
CA VAL A 54 -0.08 2.40 -17.96
C VAL A 54 0.94 3.10 -17.05
N PRO A 55 0.69 4.31 -16.51
CA PRO A 55 1.62 4.95 -15.58
C PRO A 55 1.95 4.09 -14.36
N GLU A 56 0.95 3.51 -13.71
CA GLU A 56 1.16 2.62 -12.55
C GLU A 56 1.98 1.39 -12.94
N ARG A 57 1.68 0.80 -14.11
CA ARG A 57 2.43 -0.35 -14.62
C ARG A 57 3.90 -0.02 -14.86
N LEU A 58 4.20 1.14 -15.44
CA LEU A 58 5.57 1.62 -15.65
C LEU A 58 6.29 1.89 -14.32
N ASP A 59 5.64 2.57 -13.38
CA ASP A 59 6.21 2.87 -12.07
C ASP A 59 6.55 1.58 -11.30
N ARG A 60 5.65 0.61 -11.29
CA ARG A 60 5.89 -0.70 -10.65
C ARG A 60 7.02 -1.48 -11.34
N ALA A 61 7.05 -1.49 -12.68
CA ALA A 61 8.13 -2.12 -13.44
C ALA A 61 9.50 -1.49 -13.14
N LEU A 62 9.56 -0.17 -13.03
CA LEU A 62 10.78 0.55 -12.69
C LEU A 62 11.30 0.17 -11.28
N ILE A 63 10.40 0.06 -10.30
CA ILE A 63 10.75 -0.36 -8.93
C ILE A 63 11.23 -1.81 -8.91
N ASN A 64 10.55 -2.70 -9.63
CA ASN A 64 10.93 -4.10 -9.71
C ASN A 64 12.32 -4.26 -10.37
N LEU A 65 12.57 -3.51 -11.44
CA LEU A 65 13.88 -3.50 -12.11
C LEU A 65 14.98 -3.01 -11.16
N ALA A 66 14.72 -1.97 -10.37
CA ALA A 66 15.67 -1.48 -9.37
C ALA A 66 15.93 -2.46 -8.23
N ALA A 67 14.97 -3.35 -7.93
CA ALA A 67 15.12 -4.33 -6.86
C ALA A 67 16.13 -5.45 -7.20
N VAL A 68 16.41 -5.68 -8.48
CA VAL A 68 17.43 -6.65 -8.94
C VAL A 68 18.79 -6.00 -9.17
N THR A 69 18.93 -4.71 -8.89
CA THR A 69 20.18 -3.97 -9.02
C THR A 69 20.94 -4.02 -7.69
N SER A 70 22.13 -4.59 -7.70
CA SER A 70 22.94 -4.80 -6.49
C SER A 70 23.90 -3.64 -6.18
N TYR A 71 24.30 -2.86 -7.21
CA TYR A 71 25.21 -1.71 -7.07
C TYR A 71 24.95 -0.64 -8.14
N LEU A 72 25.39 0.58 -7.85
CA LEU A 72 25.22 1.73 -8.76
C LEU A 72 25.98 1.51 -10.07
N GLY A 73 25.28 1.68 -11.23
CA GLY A 73 25.85 1.51 -12.54
C GLY A 73 25.87 0.07 -13.05
N GLN A 74 25.30 -0.89 -12.30
CA GLN A 74 25.16 -2.26 -12.76
C GLN A 74 24.38 -2.32 -14.08
N SER A 75 24.92 -3.07 -15.05
CA SER A 75 24.20 -3.45 -16.27
C SER A 75 23.28 -4.63 -15.97
N ILE A 76 22.02 -4.50 -16.37
CA ILE A 76 20.99 -5.53 -16.20
C ILE A 76 20.69 -6.10 -17.57
N LYS A 77 20.93 -7.39 -17.74
CA LYS A 77 20.62 -8.09 -18.98
C LYS A 77 19.16 -8.53 -19.00
N ILE A 78 18.45 -8.13 -20.02
CA ILE A 78 17.06 -8.47 -20.28
C ILE A 78 16.99 -9.29 -21.57
N SER A 79 16.68 -10.57 -21.46
CA SER A 79 16.83 -11.53 -22.56
C SER A 79 15.57 -12.32 -22.90
N THR A 80 14.45 -12.09 -22.22
CA THR A 80 13.24 -12.88 -22.44
C THR A 80 12.33 -12.24 -23.49
N GLU A 81 11.87 -13.03 -24.44
CA GLU A 81 10.86 -12.68 -25.45
C GLU A 81 9.43 -13.11 -25.01
N ARG A 82 9.33 -13.77 -23.85
CA ARG A 82 8.07 -14.25 -23.28
C ARG A 82 7.58 -13.30 -22.20
N VAL A 83 6.63 -13.77 -21.40
CA VAL A 83 6.18 -13.07 -20.20
C VAL A 83 7.38 -12.69 -19.33
N ASN A 84 7.45 -11.40 -18.96
CA ASN A 84 8.43 -10.89 -18.02
C ASN A 84 7.73 -10.29 -16.79
N PRO A 85 7.55 -11.07 -15.72
CA PRO A 85 6.86 -10.60 -14.53
C PRO A 85 7.56 -9.43 -13.84
N LEU A 86 8.89 -9.35 -13.92
CA LEU A 86 9.67 -8.25 -13.33
C LEU A 86 9.28 -6.89 -13.93
N LEU A 87 9.07 -6.86 -15.25
CA LEU A 87 8.67 -5.66 -15.99
C LEU A 87 7.16 -5.56 -16.20
N LEU A 88 6.36 -6.42 -15.59
CA LEU A 88 4.91 -6.46 -15.80
C LEU A 88 4.55 -6.59 -17.29
N ALA A 89 5.34 -7.34 -18.06
CA ALA A 89 5.21 -7.46 -19.51
C ALA A 89 4.68 -8.83 -19.93
N LYS A 90 3.69 -8.84 -20.84
CA LYS A 90 3.03 -10.05 -21.33
C LYS A 90 3.84 -10.77 -22.42
N ASN A 91 4.69 -10.02 -23.14
CA ASN A 91 5.50 -10.52 -24.22
C ASN A 91 6.73 -9.63 -24.46
N GLY A 92 7.63 -10.06 -25.38
CA GLY A 92 8.85 -9.33 -25.68
C GLY A 92 8.64 -7.92 -26.25
N ALA A 93 7.56 -7.70 -27.01
CA ALA A 93 7.26 -6.37 -27.55
C ALA A 93 6.92 -5.37 -26.42
N GLU A 94 6.17 -5.80 -25.41
CA GLU A 94 5.91 -4.97 -24.22
C GLU A 94 7.17 -4.74 -23.39
N VAL A 95 8.06 -5.73 -23.29
CA VAL A 95 9.38 -5.56 -22.64
C VAL A 95 10.17 -4.46 -23.33
N VAL A 96 10.30 -4.50 -24.66
CA VAL A 96 11.01 -3.48 -25.45
C VAL A 96 10.36 -2.11 -25.24
N PHE A 97 9.03 -2.02 -25.34
CA PHE A 97 8.30 -0.77 -25.14
C PHE A 97 8.57 -0.16 -23.74
N ILE A 98 8.47 -0.95 -22.68
CA ILE A 98 8.67 -0.48 -21.30
C ILE A 98 10.10 0.04 -21.10
N ILE A 99 11.10 -0.69 -21.59
CA ILE A 99 12.50 -0.26 -21.48
C ILE A 99 12.76 1.01 -22.31
N GLN A 100 12.21 1.11 -23.52
CA GLN A 100 12.31 2.33 -24.33
C GLN A 100 11.67 3.54 -23.63
N GLN A 101 10.53 3.36 -22.95
CA GLN A 101 9.93 4.44 -22.14
C GLN A 101 10.90 4.87 -21.02
N PHE A 102 11.55 3.94 -20.33
CA PHE A 102 12.54 4.29 -19.29
C PHE A 102 13.76 5.01 -19.86
N GLU A 103 14.20 4.64 -21.05
CA GLU A 103 15.30 5.32 -21.75
C GLU A 103 14.90 6.73 -22.19
N GLN A 104 13.71 6.92 -22.77
CA GLN A 104 13.17 8.21 -23.19
C GLN A 104 13.00 9.18 -22.03
N GLU A 105 12.49 8.67 -20.91
CA GLU A 105 12.38 9.44 -19.67
C GLU A 105 13.74 9.70 -19.00
N GLY A 106 14.80 9.06 -19.48
CA GLY A 106 16.14 9.16 -18.93
C GLY A 106 16.29 8.47 -17.57
N TYR A 107 15.45 7.50 -17.24
CA TYR A 107 15.54 6.70 -16.00
C TYR A 107 16.57 5.60 -16.15
N THR A 108 16.67 5.02 -17.33
CA THR A 108 17.72 4.07 -17.69
C THR A 108 18.49 4.57 -18.90
N LYS A 109 19.65 3.97 -19.14
CA LYS A 109 20.45 4.15 -20.33
C LYS A 109 20.76 2.78 -20.93
N GLY A 110 20.67 2.70 -22.24
CA GLY A 110 20.88 1.57 -23.10
C GLY A 110 20.65 2.02 -24.54
N ASN A 111 20.41 1.09 -25.40
CA ASN A 111 19.96 1.35 -26.79
C ASN A 111 19.05 0.18 -27.20
N THR A 112 17.89 0.12 -26.59
CA THR A 112 16.98 -1.00 -26.73
C THR A 112 16.18 -0.90 -28.01
N THR A 113 16.54 -1.67 -29.01
CA THR A 113 15.78 -1.83 -30.26
C THR A 113 15.14 -3.22 -30.37
N SER A 114 15.74 -4.21 -29.70
CA SER A 114 15.32 -5.62 -29.71
C SER A 114 15.83 -6.33 -28.45
N LEU A 115 15.40 -7.55 -28.23
CA LEU A 115 15.94 -8.43 -27.19
C LEU A 115 16.98 -9.42 -27.79
N PRO A 116 18.02 -9.80 -27.04
CA PRO A 116 18.36 -9.33 -25.69
C PRO A 116 18.90 -7.90 -25.68
N THR A 117 18.72 -7.20 -24.57
CA THR A 117 19.27 -5.85 -24.35
C THR A 117 19.91 -5.74 -22.96
N GLU A 118 20.73 -4.72 -22.78
CA GLU A 118 21.34 -4.38 -21.50
C GLU A 118 21.04 -2.93 -21.16
N VAL A 119 20.57 -2.72 -19.93
CA VAL A 119 20.24 -1.39 -19.42
C VAL A 119 20.87 -1.15 -18.07
N SER A 120 21.18 0.10 -17.77
CA SER A 120 21.64 0.51 -16.46
C SER A 120 20.86 1.75 -15.97
N PHE A 121 20.67 1.86 -14.67
CA PHE A 121 20.01 3.04 -14.08
C PHE A 121 20.86 4.29 -14.24
N THR A 122 20.19 5.40 -14.50
CA THR A 122 20.76 6.75 -14.33
C THR A 122 20.48 7.24 -12.90
N ALA A 123 21.16 8.33 -12.48
CA ALA A 123 20.85 9.00 -11.23
C ALA A 123 19.37 9.48 -11.19
N LYS A 124 18.84 9.98 -12.31
CA LYS A 124 17.42 10.38 -12.43
C LYS A 124 16.50 9.20 -12.18
N GLY A 125 16.81 8.03 -12.74
CA GLY A 125 15.99 6.83 -12.54
C GLY A 125 16.02 6.33 -11.10
N LEU A 126 17.18 6.32 -10.44
CA LEU A 126 17.29 5.94 -9.04
C LEU A 126 16.57 6.92 -8.10
N ASN A 127 16.62 8.22 -8.39
CA ASN A 127 15.84 9.21 -7.66
C ASN A 127 14.35 8.98 -7.86
N ARG A 128 13.89 8.72 -9.09
CA ARG A 128 12.48 8.37 -9.36
C ARG A 128 12.06 7.14 -8.57
N VAL A 129 12.87 6.09 -8.54
CA VAL A 129 12.60 4.89 -7.71
C VAL A 129 12.52 5.24 -6.22
N ALA A 130 13.40 6.11 -5.72
CA ALA A 130 13.35 6.55 -4.32
C ALA A 130 12.07 7.32 -4.01
N ASP A 131 11.63 8.21 -4.91
CA ASP A 131 10.38 8.96 -4.78
C ASP A 131 9.16 8.02 -4.84
N LEU A 132 9.16 7.12 -5.80
CA LEU A 132 8.14 6.09 -5.91
C LEU A 132 8.09 5.22 -4.65
N ARG A 133 9.21 4.77 -4.13
CA ARG A 133 9.25 3.97 -2.88
C ARG A 133 8.75 4.76 -1.68
N ARG A 134 9.03 6.06 -1.58
CA ARG A 134 8.44 6.94 -0.56
C ARG A 134 6.92 7.07 -0.70
N GLY A 135 6.42 7.14 -1.93
CA GLY A 135 4.99 7.16 -2.26
C GLY A 135 4.33 5.77 -2.26
N LEU A 136 5.09 4.73 -2.56
CA LEU A 136 4.65 3.38 -2.93
C LEU A 136 4.65 2.34 -1.82
N PHE A 137 4.84 2.73 -0.61
CA PHE A 137 4.19 1.87 0.38
C PHE A 137 2.65 2.03 0.28
N GLY A 138 2.14 2.61 -0.83
CA GLY A 138 0.79 3.04 -1.09
C GLY A 138 -0.08 2.29 -2.12
N PRO A 139 0.27 2.05 -3.37
CA PRO A 139 -0.77 1.59 -4.32
C PRO A 139 -1.04 0.08 -4.30
N LEU A 140 -0.10 -0.75 -3.84
CA LEU A 140 -0.30 -2.21 -3.72
C LEU A 140 -0.97 -2.63 -2.42
N ASN A 141 -0.93 -1.79 -1.41
CA ASN A 141 -1.52 -2.07 -0.13
C ASN A 141 -2.71 -1.14 0.10
N LYS A 142 -3.91 -1.69 -0.03
CA LYS A 142 -5.16 -1.03 0.34
C LYS A 142 -5.32 -0.88 1.86
N GLN A 143 -4.31 -1.25 2.64
CA GLN A 143 -4.34 -1.21 4.09
C GLN A 143 -4.35 0.22 4.61
N VAL A 144 -5.24 0.46 5.55
CA VAL A 144 -5.34 1.69 6.33
C VAL A 144 -5.16 1.35 7.79
N PHE A 145 -4.16 1.92 8.44
CA PHE A 145 -4.00 1.74 9.87
C PHE A 145 -5.01 2.61 10.62
N VAL A 146 -5.70 2.02 11.57
CA VAL A 146 -6.63 2.74 12.44
C VAL A 146 -6.07 2.79 13.85
N ALA A 147 -5.62 3.97 14.25
CA ALA A 147 -5.15 4.29 15.59
C ALA A 147 -6.33 4.79 16.43
N MET A 148 -6.75 4.04 17.44
CA MET A 148 -7.86 4.42 18.31
C MET A 148 -7.76 3.73 19.67
N SER A 149 -8.54 4.22 20.64
CA SER A 149 -8.69 3.53 21.91
C SER A 149 -9.44 2.21 21.75
N PHE A 150 -9.03 1.18 22.53
CA PHE A 150 -9.73 -0.11 22.61
C PHE A 150 -10.83 -0.12 23.70
N ASP A 151 -11.26 1.05 24.15
CA ASP A 151 -12.35 1.13 25.09
C ASP A 151 -13.66 0.67 24.45
N LYS A 152 -14.43 -0.15 25.18
CA LYS A 152 -15.69 -0.73 24.70
C LYS A 152 -16.70 0.33 24.25
N SER A 153 -16.66 1.54 24.81
CA SER A 153 -17.53 2.65 24.39
C SER A 153 -17.30 3.09 22.94
N LEU A 154 -16.17 2.69 22.33
CA LEU A 154 -15.82 3.00 20.95
C LEU A 154 -15.97 1.80 19.99
N ASP A 155 -16.46 0.65 20.45
CA ASP A 155 -16.63 -0.53 19.59
C ASP A 155 -17.56 -0.25 18.41
N ALA A 156 -18.69 0.42 18.64
CA ALA A 156 -19.59 0.83 17.56
C ALA A 156 -18.96 1.85 16.61
N ALA A 157 -18.12 2.78 17.12
CA ALA A 157 -17.38 3.71 16.29
C ALA A 157 -16.35 2.98 15.39
N TRP A 158 -15.75 1.90 15.91
CA TRP A 158 -14.89 1.04 15.10
C TRP A 158 -15.65 0.29 14.03
N THR A 159 -16.67 -0.51 14.39
CA THR A 159 -17.36 -1.43 13.48
C THR A 159 -18.20 -0.70 12.43
N ASP A 160 -19.01 0.27 12.88
CA ASP A 160 -20.05 0.88 12.08
C ASP A 160 -19.65 2.26 11.53
N GLY A 161 -18.56 2.84 12.07
CA GLY A 161 -18.03 4.13 11.67
C GLY A 161 -16.74 4.01 10.85
N LEU A 162 -15.63 3.76 11.53
CA LEU A 162 -14.29 3.80 10.93
C LEU A 162 -14.07 2.67 9.90
N LYS A 163 -14.34 1.43 10.29
CA LYS A 163 -14.13 0.27 9.43
C LYS A 163 -14.97 0.36 8.16
N LEU A 164 -16.28 0.53 8.29
CA LEU A 164 -17.17 0.64 7.13
C LEU A 164 -16.82 1.84 6.24
N GLY A 165 -16.51 3.02 6.82
CA GLY A 165 -16.15 4.20 6.05
C GLY A 165 -14.88 4.04 5.22
N ILE A 166 -13.93 3.25 5.71
CA ILE A 166 -12.69 2.89 5.01
C ILE A 166 -12.98 1.84 3.92
N GLU A 167 -13.73 0.77 4.25
CA GLU A 167 -14.02 -0.35 3.36
C GLU A 167 -14.90 0.08 2.18
N ASP A 168 -15.86 0.98 2.39
CA ASP A 168 -16.68 1.57 1.33
C ASP A 168 -15.88 2.40 0.30
N CYS A 169 -14.66 2.81 0.66
CA CYS A 169 -13.73 3.47 -0.26
C CYS A 169 -12.77 2.49 -0.95
N GLY A 170 -12.97 1.18 -0.80
CA GLY A 170 -12.15 0.14 -1.42
C GLY A 170 -10.82 -0.11 -0.72
N TYR A 171 -10.67 0.33 0.52
CA TYR A 171 -9.51 0.08 1.38
C TYR A 171 -9.81 -1.03 2.40
N VAL A 172 -8.77 -1.50 3.10
CA VAL A 172 -8.86 -2.50 4.17
C VAL A 172 -8.47 -1.85 5.48
N ALA A 173 -9.40 -1.77 6.42
CA ALA A 173 -9.16 -1.20 7.74
C ALA A 173 -8.41 -2.22 8.62
N LEU A 174 -7.26 -1.81 9.17
CA LEU A 174 -6.50 -2.59 10.13
C LEU A 174 -6.42 -1.85 11.47
N ARG A 175 -6.92 -2.50 12.54
CA ARG A 175 -6.70 -2.12 13.94
C ARG A 175 -5.91 -3.24 14.60
N VAL A 176 -4.73 -2.93 15.15
CA VAL A 176 -3.90 -3.92 15.86
C VAL A 176 -4.34 -3.96 17.31
N ASP A 177 -5.04 -5.03 17.71
CA ASP A 177 -5.49 -5.21 19.08
C ASP A 177 -4.37 -5.83 19.93
N ALA A 178 -4.07 -5.23 21.07
CA ALA A 178 -2.97 -5.62 21.97
C ALA A 178 -3.15 -6.99 22.62
N LYS A 179 -4.33 -7.62 22.49
CA LYS A 179 -4.67 -8.84 23.21
C LYS A 179 -4.18 -10.14 22.56
N GLU A 180 -3.74 -10.11 21.32
CA GLU A 180 -3.44 -11.35 20.56
C GLU A 180 -1.94 -11.61 20.32
N HIS A 181 -1.01 -10.77 20.80
CA HIS A 181 0.41 -10.94 20.48
C HIS A 181 1.29 -11.07 21.72
N ASN A 182 2.04 -12.20 21.81
CA ASN A 182 3.10 -12.44 22.78
C ASN A 182 4.43 -11.71 22.44
N GLU A 183 4.51 -11.02 21.32
CA GLU A 183 5.70 -10.26 20.89
C GLU A 183 5.57 -8.78 21.24
N LYS A 184 6.66 -8.03 21.18
CA LYS A 184 6.68 -6.59 21.45
C LYS A 184 5.69 -5.87 20.53
N ILE A 185 4.51 -5.61 21.03
CA ILE A 185 3.37 -4.96 20.33
C ILE A 185 3.81 -3.73 19.54
N CYS A 186 4.77 -2.96 20.07
CA CYS A 186 5.31 -1.78 19.41
C CYS A 186 5.94 -2.09 18.05
N ASP A 187 6.66 -3.21 17.91
CA ASP A 187 7.34 -3.56 16.65
C ASP A 187 6.32 -3.93 15.56
N VAL A 188 5.24 -4.63 15.93
CA VAL A 188 4.13 -4.97 15.03
C VAL A 188 3.40 -3.71 14.58
N ILE A 189 3.06 -2.80 15.50
CA ILE A 189 2.41 -1.52 15.19
C ILE A 189 3.26 -0.70 14.22
N VAL A 190 4.56 -0.55 14.50
CA VAL A 190 5.51 0.15 13.63
C VAL A 190 5.57 -0.47 12.23
N ALA A 191 5.60 -1.81 12.14
CA ALA A 191 5.62 -2.52 10.87
C ALA A 191 4.32 -2.30 10.08
N GLU A 192 3.16 -2.39 10.74
CA GLU A 192 1.85 -2.21 10.10
C GLU A 192 1.60 -0.74 9.69
N ILE A 193 2.03 0.25 10.48
CA ILE A 193 2.00 1.67 10.09
C ILE A 193 2.83 1.88 8.82
N ARG A 194 4.05 1.31 8.76
CA ARG A 194 4.91 1.42 7.58
C ARG A 194 4.32 0.79 6.31
N LYS A 195 3.51 -0.23 6.44
CA LYS A 195 2.82 -0.87 5.31
C LYS A 195 1.59 -0.08 4.86
N SER A 196 0.93 0.67 5.74
CA SER A 196 -0.36 1.29 5.46
C SER A 196 -0.26 2.49 4.51
N LYS A 197 -1.24 2.66 3.62
CA LYS A 197 -1.31 3.76 2.64
C LYS A 197 -1.51 5.11 3.34
N PHE A 198 -2.39 5.13 4.32
CA PHE A 198 -2.65 6.28 5.19
C PHE A 198 -3.10 5.78 6.58
N LEU A 199 -3.28 6.69 7.50
CA LEU A 199 -3.74 6.39 8.86
C LEU A 199 -4.99 7.19 9.18
N VAL A 200 -5.94 6.56 9.86
CA VAL A 200 -7.05 7.25 10.52
C VAL A 200 -6.79 7.22 12.03
N ALA A 201 -6.65 8.39 12.64
CA ALA A 201 -6.41 8.56 14.05
C ALA A 201 -7.66 9.08 14.77
N ASP A 202 -8.26 8.27 15.61
CA ASP A 202 -9.36 8.70 16.46
C ASP A 202 -8.84 9.08 17.85
N PHE A 203 -8.95 10.37 18.17
CA PHE A 203 -8.44 10.96 19.41
C PHE A 203 -9.43 10.92 20.56
N SER A 204 -10.58 10.27 20.39
CA SER A 204 -11.51 10.05 21.49
C SER A 204 -10.80 9.35 22.66
N LEU A 205 -11.09 9.81 23.89
CA LEU A 205 -10.44 9.35 25.13
C LEU A 205 -8.91 9.58 25.22
N HIS A 206 -8.31 10.34 24.31
CA HIS A 206 -6.95 10.89 24.38
C HIS A 206 -5.84 9.88 24.70
N ARG A 207 -5.85 8.69 24.08
CA ARG A 207 -4.81 7.68 24.31
C ARG A 207 -3.48 8.13 23.70
N ASN A 208 -2.42 8.17 24.50
CA ASN A 208 -1.09 8.63 24.07
C ASN A 208 -0.52 7.82 22.88
N GLY A 209 -0.84 6.53 22.78
CA GLY A 209 -0.44 5.69 21.64
C GLY A 209 -0.94 6.23 20.31
N VAL A 210 -2.16 6.75 20.25
CA VAL A 210 -2.76 7.32 19.03
C VAL A 210 -1.95 8.53 18.55
N TYR A 211 -1.49 9.40 19.46
CA TYR A 211 -0.65 10.55 19.10
C TYR A 211 0.70 10.11 18.54
N PHE A 212 1.32 9.08 19.13
CA PHE A 212 2.58 8.51 18.64
C PHE A 212 2.41 7.91 17.23
N GLU A 213 1.38 7.12 17.01
CA GLU A 213 1.08 6.44 15.75
C GLU A 213 0.78 7.45 14.64
N ALA A 214 -0.03 8.46 14.92
CA ALA A 214 -0.32 9.56 14.00
C ALA A 214 0.96 10.34 13.64
N GLY A 215 1.76 10.72 14.65
CA GLY A 215 3.03 11.41 14.45
C GLY A 215 4.03 10.60 13.64
N MET A 216 4.10 9.29 13.87
CA MET A 216 4.93 8.39 13.07
C MET A 216 4.51 8.36 11.60
N MET A 217 3.20 8.23 11.31
CA MET A 217 2.70 8.24 9.93
C MET A 217 3.00 9.57 9.23
N MET A 218 2.82 10.70 9.93
CA MET A 218 3.18 12.02 9.42
C MET A 218 4.69 12.13 9.13
N GLY A 219 5.53 11.61 10.03
CA GLY A 219 6.99 11.57 9.84
C GLY A 219 7.43 10.71 8.63
N LEU A 220 6.61 9.76 8.21
CA LEU A 220 6.78 9.00 6.97
C LEU A 220 6.30 9.76 5.72
N GLY A 221 5.79 10.99 5.87
CA GLY A 221 5.26 11.80 4.77
C GLY A 221 3.93 11.27 4.21
N ARG A 222 3.16 10.51 5.01
CA ARG A 222 1.89 9.90 4.57
C ARG A 222 0.69 10.59 5.19
N PRO A 223 -0.47 10.54 4.50
CA PRO A 223 -1.68 11.19 5.00
C PRO A 223 -2.15 10.62 6.33
N VAL A 224 -2.63 11.51 7.19
CA VAL A 224 -3.34 11.17 8.43
C VAL A 224 -4.68 11.88 8.43
N ILE A 225 -5.76 11.15 8.62
CA ILE A 225 -7.10 11.68 8.83
C ILE A 225 -7.38 11.68 10.34
N PHE A 226 -7.67 12.85 10.87
CA PHE A 226 -7.94 13.05 12.29
C PHE A 226 -9.45 12.95 12.54
N THR A 227 -9.85 12.15 13.50
CA THR A 227 -11.23 12.05 13.98
C THR A 227 -11.28 12.20 15.49
N CYS A 228 -12.37 12.68 16.04
CA CYS A 228 -12.57 12.75 17.46
C CYS A 228 -14.07 12.86 17.77
N ARG A 229 -14.52 12.16 18.82
CA ARG A 229 -15.86 12.32 19.34
C ARG A 229 -16.03 13.77 19.85
N LYS A 230 -17.12 14.40 19.52
CA LYS A 230 -17.35 15.83 19.75
C LYS A 230 -17.19 16.21 21.23
N GLU A 231 -17.65 15.37 22.14
CA GLU A 231 -17.53 15.60 23.59
C GLU A 231 -16.09 15.54 24.11
N ASP A 232 -15.20 14.79 23.43
CA ASP A 232 -13.80 14.65 23.79
C ASP A 232 -12.91 15.75 23.18
N LEU A 233 -13.32 16.36 22.08
CA LEU A 233 -12.52 17.32 21.33
C LEU A 233 -12.01 18.52 22.15
N PRO A 234 -12.78 19.09 23.10
CA PRO A 234 -12.28 20.19 23.95
C PRO A 234 -11.04 19.84 24.76
N ASN A 235 -10.80 18.56 25.02
CA ASN A 235 -9.66 18.05 25.79
C ASN A 235 -8.51 17.54 24.91
N ALA A 236 -8.64 17.60 23.58
CA ALA A 236 -7.58 17.20 22.66
C ALA A 236 -6.31 18.03 22.88
N HIS A 237 -5.14 17.41 22.72
CA HIS A 237 -3.86 18.09 22.89
C HIS A 237 -3.75 19.29 21.95
N PHE A 238 -3.20 20.40 22.43
CA PHE A 238 -3.18 21.67 21.69
C PHE A 238 -2.48 21.54 20.33
N ASP A 239 -1.44 20.71 20.22
CA ASP A 239 -0.71 20.48 18.97
C ASP A 239 -1.59 19.82 17.88
N THR A 240 -2.60 19.04 18.27
CA THR A 240 -3.48 18.38 17.31
C THR A 240 -4.73 19.20 17.00
N ARG A 241 -5.10 20.17 17.83
CA ARG A 241 -6.28 21.03 17.59
C ARG A 241 -6.20 21.88 16.32
N GLN A 242 -4.99 22.16 15.82
CA GLN A 242 -4.80 22.89 14.58
C GLN A 242 -5.11 22.06 13.32
N TYR A 243 -5.22 20.72 13.45
CA TYR A 243 -5.60 19.86 12.35
C TYR A 243 -7.12 19.78 12.22
N ASN A 244 -7.59 19.65 10.99
CA ASN A 244 -9.02 19.56 10.68
C ASN A 244 -9.55 18.17 11.07
N HIS A 245 -10.09 18.05 12.27
CA HIS A 245 -10.73 16.84 12.76
C HIS A 245 -12.11 16.61 12.12
N ILE A 246 -12.41 15.34 11.85
CA ILE A 246 -13.80 14.90 11.66
C ILE A 246 -14.40 14.74 13.07
N GLU A 247 -15.17 15.73 13.48
CA GLU A 247 -15.95 15.66 14.73
C GLU A 247 -17.15 14.76 14.50
N TRP A 248 -17.47 13.89 15.43
CA TRP A 248 -18.59 12.98 15.29
C TRP A 248 -19.33 12.79 16.61
N GLU A 249 -20.66 12.58 16.53
CA GLU A 249 -21.53 12.25 17.65
C GLU A 249 -22.04 10.81 17.56
N THR A 250 -22.22 10.30 16.34
CA THR A 250 -22.69 8.92 16.10
C THR A 250 -21.76 8.16 15.13
N PRO A 251 -21.70 6.84 15.24
CA PRO A 251 -20.95 6.02 14.27
C PRO A 251 -21.37 6.23 12.81
N ALA A 252 -22.66 6.43 12.55
CA ALA A 252 -23.18 6.69 11.21
C ALA A 252 -22.68 8.03 10.65
N GLU A 253 -22.63 9.07 11.47
CA GLU A 253 -22.04 10.36 11.09
C GLU A 253 -20.54 10.22 10.78
N LEU A 254 -19.81 9.49 11.64
CA LEU A 254 -18.39 9.21 11.45
C LEU A 254 -18.15 8.49 10.11
N HIS A 255 -18.93 7.45 9.81
CA HIS A 255 -18.87 6.71 8.56
C HIS A 255 -18.98 7.64 7.34
N GLU A 256 -20.07 8.41 7.25
CA GLU A 256 -20.33 9.28 6.10
C GLU A 256 -19.28 10.38 5.94
N ARG A 257 -18.84 11.00 7.03
CA ARG A 257 -17.86 12.08 7.00
C ARG A 257 -16.46 11.55 6.67
N LEU A 258 -16.09 10.37 7.19
CA LEU A 258 -14.83 9.71 6.89
C LEU A 258 -14.76 9.30 5.41
N LYS A 259 -15.81 8.66 4.90
CA LYS A 259 -15.92 8.27 3.49
C LYS A 259 -15.70 9.46 2.57
N ARG A 260 -16.40 10.56 2.80
CA ARG A 260 -16.23 11.81 2.01
C ARG A 260 -14.81 12.37 2.11
N ARG A 261 -14.20 12.34 3.29
CA ARG A 261 -12.83 12.82 3.50
C ARG A 261 -11.83 11.98 2.72
N ILE A 262 -11.94 10.64 2.78
CA ILE A 262 -11.07 9.71 2.04
C ILE A 262 -11.19 9.99 0.53
N GLN A 263 -12.40 10.06 0.00
CA GLN A 263 -12.65 10.33 -1.42
C GLN A 263 -12.10 11.69 -1.88
N ALA A 264 -12.09 12.69 -1.00
CA ALA A 264 -11.64 14.04 -1.34
C ALA A 264 -10.11 14.22 -1.21
N THR A 265 -9.45 13.47 -0.32
CA THR A 265 -8.05 13.77 0.07
C THR A 265 -7.06 12.65 -0.19
N ILE A 266 -7.53 11.43 -0.35
CA ILE A 266 -6.66 10.28 -0.62
C ILE A 266 -6.76 9.95 -2.10
N ALA A 267 -5.65 10.10 -2.81
CA ALA A 267 -5.58 9.70 -4.22
C ALA A 267 -5.83 8.20 -4.37
N PRO A 268 -6.59 7.78 -5.38
CA PRO A 268 -6.88 6.36 -5.65
C PRO A 268 -5.63 5.52 -5.90
#